data_13731f8e51c87cfcb0ce52b305f4f5b0
#
_entry.id   13731f8e51c87cfcb0ce52b305f4f5b0
#
_cell.length_a   1.000
_cell.length_b   1.000
_cell.length_c   1.000
_cell.angle_alpha   90.00
_cell.angle_beta   90.00
_cell.angle_gamma   90.00
#
_symmetry.space_group_name_H-M   'P 1'
#
loop_
_entity.id
_entity.type
_entity.pdbx_description
1 polymer ?
#
loop_
_entity_poly.entity_id
_entity_poly.type
_entity_poly.pdbx_seq_one_letter_code
_entity_poly.pdbx_strand_id
1 'polypeptide(L)'
;MSSENTLRINAFCEECKERFEVNPQVLKKKEYKYNGESIWVTYYDCPHCGRRHMVQVDDAKSKQMLVKVSIMFAQLSNAKRKGKTISKKTSDKFKKARNDLSLYRTNLMKELNGKLVTDNENLIAIVLRFSV
;
A
#
# COMPACT_ATOMS: atom_id res chain seq x y z
N MET A 1 8.51 18.66 14.99
CA MET A 1 8.56 17.42 15.72
C MET A 1 7.65 16.37 15.23
N SER A 2 7.38 16.37 13.99
CA SER A 2 6.49 15.40 13.40
C SER A 2 7.08 14.00 13.35
N SER A 3 8.37 13.85 13.52
CA SER A 3 9.04 12.56 13.41
C SER A 3 8.57 11.55 14.44
N GLU A 4 8.12 12.00 15.59
CA GLU A 4 7.66 11.10 16.63
C GLU A 4 6.36 10.39 16.27
N ASN A 5 5.62 10.91 15.29
CA ASN A 5 4.38 10.29 14.83
C ASN A 5 4.60 9.32 13.67
N THR A 6 5.82 9.12 13.25
CA THR A 6 6.15 8.21 12.16
C THR A 6 6.02 6.78 12.64
N LEU A 7 5.16 6.02 11.96
CA LEU A 7 5.00 4.60 12.26
C LEU A 7 6.27 3.86 11.88
N ARG A 8 6.82 3.10 12.82
CA ARG A 8 8.00 2.28 12.60
C ARG A 8 7.63 0.82 12.73
N ILE A 9 8.00 0.04 11.74
CA ILE A 9 7.72 -1.37 11.69
C ILE A 9 9.05 -2.12 11.63
N ASN A 10 9.19 -3.10 12.50
CA ASN A 10 10.36 -3.98 12.45
C ASN A 10 10.15 -5.01 11.36
N ALA A 11 11.07 -5.07 10.42
CA ALA A 11 11.06 -6.00 9.32
C ALA A 11 12.24 -6.95 9.42
N PHE A 12 12.07 -8.12 8.82
CA PHE A 12 13.10 -9.15 8.78
C PHE A 12 13.37 -9.51 7.32
N CYS A 13 14.63 -9.43 6.90
CA CYS A 13 15.02 -9.82 5.56
C CYS A 13 15.41 -11.29 5.55
N GLU A 14 14.68 -12.12 4.83
CA GLU A 14 14.96 -13.56 4.75
C GLU A 14 16.28 -13.87 4.07
N GLU A 15 16.73 -12.98 3.18
CA GLU A 15 17.97 -13.20 2.44
C GLU A 15 19.21 -12.96 3.30
N CYS A 16 19.30 -11.83 3.97
CA CYS A 16 20.46 -11.50 4.78
C CYS A 16 20.29 -11.79 6.27
N LYS A 17 19.08 -12.20 6.69
CA LYS A 17 18.74 -12.55 8.07
C LYS A 17 18.86 -11.39 9.06
N GLU A 18 18.86 -10.16 8.57
CA GLU A 18 18.96 -8.97 9.42
C GLU A 18 17.58 -8.36 9.68
N ARG A 19 17.44 -7.75 10.86
CA ARG A 19 16.26 -6.98 11.21
C ARG A 19 16.54 -5.51 11.02
N PHE A 20 15.53 -4.76 10.64
CA PHE A 20 15.65 -3.32 10.43
C PHE A 20 14.30 -2.63 10.61
N GLU A 21 14.32 -1.33 10.84
CA GLU A 21 13.10 -0.53 10.96
C GLU A 21 12.68 -0.03 9.58
N VAL A 22 11.39 -0.15 9.30
CA VAL A 22 10.76 0.42 8.11
C VAL A 22 9.80 1.50 8.57
N ASN A 23 9.92 2.70 8.01
CA ASN A 23 8.97 3.78 8.25
C ASN A 23 8.41 4.26 6.90
N PRO A 24 7.31 5.05 6.90
CA PRO A 24 6.70 5.46 5.64
C PRO A 24 7.62 6.23 4.70
N GLN A 25 8.67 6.86 5.24
CA GLN A 25 9.60 7.65 4.42
C GLN A 25 10.50 6.79 3.53
N VAL A 26 10.72 5.53 3.88
CA VAL A 26 11.55 4.63 3.08
C VAL A 26 10.73 3.86 2.06
N LEU A 27 9.41 3.97 2.10
CA LEU A 27 8.54 3.33 1.13
C LEU A 27 8.60 4.08 -0.19
N LYS A 28 8.73 3.33 -1.27
CA LYS A 28 8.77 3.86 -2.62
C LYS A 28 7.67 3.23 -3.46
N LYS A 29 7.27 3.93 -4.51
CA LYS A 29 6.27 3.42 -5.46
C LYS A 29 6.84 3.45 -6.86
N LYS A 30 6.51 2.44 -7.64
CA LYS A 30 6.92 2.36 -9.03
C LYS A 30 5.78 1.82 -9.88
N GLU A 31 5.63 2.39 -11.07
CA GLU A 31 4.62 1.95 -12.02
C GLU A 31 5.19 0.86 -12.92
N TYR A 32 4.40 -0.21 -13.09
CA TYR A 32 4.69 -1.28 -14.03
C TYR A 32 3.47 -1.50 -14.92
N LYS A 33 3.66 -2.22 -16.01
CA LYS A 33 2.56 -2.66 -16.88
C LYS A 33 2.35 -4.15 -16.75
N TYR A 34 1.10 -4.53 -16.56
CA TYR A 34 0.66 -5.91 -16.54
C TYR A 34 -0.54 -6.04 -17.47
N ASN A 35 -0.41 -6.87 -18.51
CA ASN A 35 -1.45 -7.03 -19.54
C ASN A 35 -1.92 -5.69 -20.13
N GLY A 36 -0.99 -4.75 -20.33
CA GLY A 36 -1.29 -3.46 -20.91
C GLY A 36 -1.87 -2.44 -19.94
N GLU A 37 -2.11 -2.82 -18.69
CA GLU A 37 -2.67 -1.93 -17.69
C GLU A 37 -1.60 -1.52 -16.69
N SER A 38 -1.71 -0.29 -16.18
CA SER A 38 -0.79 0.22 -15.17
C SER A 38 -1.12 -0.36 -13.80
N ILE A 39 -0.08 -0.78 -13.10
CA ILE A 39 -0.13 -1.12 -11.69
C ILE A 39 0.96 -0.33 -10.96
N TRP A 40 0.75 -0.03 -9.69
CA TRP A 40 1.70 0.72 -8.87
C TRP A 40 2.10 -0.14 -7.69
N VAL A 41 3.38 -0.46 -7.61
CA VAL A 41 3.92 -1.33 -6.55
C VAL A 41 4.60 -0.48 -5.51
N THR A 42 4.22 -0.68 -4.25
CA THR A 42 4.88 -0.07 -3.10
C THR A 42 5.92 -1.04 -2.58
N TYR A 43 7.14 -0.56 -2.37
CA TYR A 43 8.25 -1.40 -1.97
C TYR A 43 9.23 -0.64 -1.09
N TYR A 44 10.13 -1.36 -0.47
CA TYR A 44 11.30 -0.81 0.19
C TYR A 44 12.49 -1.74 -0.05
N ASP A 45 13.69 -1.19 0.04
CA ASP A 45 14.91 -1.97 -0.16
C ASP A 45 15.54 -2.24 1.21
N CYS A 46 16.01 -3.47 1.40
CA CYS A 46 16.72 -3.83 2.63
C CYS A 46 17.99 -2.99 2.75
N PRO A 47 18.21 -2.30 3.87
CA PRO A 47 19.40 -1.45 4.03
C PRO A 47 20.69 -2.25 4.15
N HIS A 48 20.60 -3.55 4.43
CA HIS A 48 21.78 -4.41 4.63
C HIS A 48 22.22 -5.09 3.36
N CYS A 49 21.30 -5.65 2.57
CA CYS A 49 21.64 -6.40 1.37
C CYS A 49 21.09 -5.81 0.08
N GLY A 50 20.25 -4.76 0.16
CA GLY A 50 19.69 -4.11 -1.00
C GLY A 50 18.52 -4.83 -1.66
N ARG A 51 18.10 -5.97 -1.13
CA ARG A 51 16.98 -6.72 -1.71
C ARG A 51 15.68 -5.93 -1.60
N ARG A 52 14.95 -5.89 -2.71
CA ARG A 52 13.67 -5.19 -2.76
C ARG A 52 12.55 -6.06 -2.19
N HIS A 53 11.78 -5.47 -1.27
CA HIS A 53 10.60 -6.10 -0.67
C HIS A 53 9.37 -5.35 -1.15
N MET A 54 8.54 -6.02 -1.94
CA MET A 54 7.30 -5.47 -2.45
C MET A 54 6.19 -5.79 -1.46
N VAL A 55 5.51 -4.76 -0.97
CA VAL A 55 4.55 -4.92 0.12
C VAL A 55 3.11 -4.64 -0.27
N GLN A 56 2.87 -3.92 -1.35
CA GLN A 56 1.53 -3.57 -1.77
C GLN A 56 1.49 -3.28 -3.26
N VAL A 57 0.34 -3.53 -3.87
CA VAL A 57 0.09 -3.16 -5.25
C VAL A 57 -1.27 -2.50 -5.36
N ASP A 58 -1.36 -1.48 -6.21
CA ASP A 58 -2.60 -0.82 -6.57
C ASP A 58 -2.76 -0.86 -8.09
N ASP A 59 -4.02 -0.95 -8.53
CA ASP A 59 -4.39 -0.72 -9.92
C ASP A 59 -5.31 0.51 -9.98
N ALA A 60 -5.87 0.81 -11.14
CA ALA A 60 -6.75 1.97 -11.28
C ALA A 60 -7.95 1.88 -10.35
N LYS A 61 -8.50 0.67 -10.19
CA LYS A 61 -9.68 0.48 -9.34
C LYS A 61 -9.35 0.68 -7.87
N SER A 62 -8.26 0.11 -7.37
CA SER A 62 -7.89 0.29 -5.97
C SER A 62 -7.53 1.74 -5.66
N LYS A 63 -6.96 2.46 -6.62
CA LYS A 63 -6.71 3.89 -6.45
C LYS A 63 -8.00 4.69 -6.31
N GLN A 64 -9.03 4.37 -7.08
CA GLN A 64 -10.35 4.99 -6.94
C GLN A 64 -10.97 4.67 -5.59
N MET A 65 -10.86 3.42 -5.16
CA MET A 65 -11.35 3.00 -3.84
C MET A 65 -10.63 3.76 -2.72
N LEU A 66 -9.32 3.96 -2.86
CA LEU A 66 -8.54 4.71 -1.88
C LEU A 66 -8.99 6.17 -1.80
N VAL A 67 -9.25 6.81 -2.93
CA VAL A 67 -9.75 8.19 -2.94
C VAL A 67 -11.07 8.27 -2.19
N LYS A 68 -11.98 7.34 -2.43
CA LYS A 68 -13.28 7.29 -1.74
C LYS A 68 -13.09 7.14 -0.23
N VAL A 69 -12.26 6.21 0.20
CA VAL A 69 -11.97 5.98 1.62
C VAL A 69 -11.35 7.23 2.24
N SER A 70 -10.43 7.88 1.54
CA SER A 70 -9.77 9.08 2.02
C SER A 70 -10.75 10.25 2.21
N ILE A 71 -11.69 10.41 1.27
CA ILE A 71 -12.74 11.44 1.40
C ILE A 71 -13.62 11.16 2.61
N MET A 72 -14.04 9.90 2.78
CA MET A 72 -14.87 9.53 3.93
C MET A 72 -14.13 9.77 5.25
N PHE A 73 -12.84 9.41 5.30
CA PHE A 73 -12.02 9.65 6.48
C PHE A 73 -11.91 11.13 6.80
N ALA A 74 -11.68 11.97 5.80
CA ALA A 74 -11.61 13.43 5.98
C ALA A 74 -12.91 14.00 6.51
N GLN A 75 -14.04 13.53 5.99
CA GLN A 75 -15.37 13.98 6.44
C GLN A 75 -15.61 13.60 7.90
N LEU A 76 -15.25 12.36 8.29
CA LEU A 76 -15.42 11.91 9.66
C LEU A 76 -14.50 12.67 10.62
N SER A 77 -13.24 12.87 10.24
CA SER A 77 -12.28 13.63 11.05
C SER A 77 -12.73 15.07 11.23
N ASN A 78 -13.25 15.70 10.18
CA ASN A 78 -13.73 17.06 10.23
C ASN A 78 -14.96 17.18 11.14
N ALA A 79 -15.90 16.25 11.03
CA ALA A 79 -17.09 16.24 11.88
C ALA A 79 -16.71 16.07 13.36
N LYS A 80 -15.77 15.16 13.64
CA LYS A 80 -15.27 14.92 15.00
C LYS A 80 -14.62 16.18 15.58
N ARG A 81 -13.80 16.85 14.77
CA ARG A 81 -13.11 18.08 15.20
C ARG A 81 -14.09 19.20 15.52
N LYS A 82 -15.23 19.23 14.81
CA LYS A 82 -16.29 20.22 15.06
C LYS A 82 -17.23 19.80 16.17
N GLY A 83 -16.96 18.72 16.87
CA GLY A 83 -17.81 18.26 17.96
C GLY A 83 -19.10 17.60 17.53
N LYS A 84 -19.25 17.25 16.26
CA LYS A 84 -20.47 16.60 15.75
C LYS A 84 -20.45 15.11 16.09
N THR A 85 -21.64 14.60 16.40
CA THR A 85 -21.81 13.16 16.62
C THR A 85 -21.88 12.45 15.27
N ILE A 86 -21.10 11.39 15.15
CA ILE A 86 -21.08 10.55 13.94
C ILE A 86 -22.05 9.41 14.14
N SER A 87 -23.00 9.23 13.22
CA SER A 87 -23.95 8.12 13.31
C SER A 87 -23.25 6.79 13.09
N LYS A 88 -23.81 5.74 13.69
CA LYS A 88 -23.30 4.38 13.50
C LYS A 88 -23.33 3.99 12.03
N LYS A 89 -24.38 4.37 11.31
CA LYS A 89 -24.51 4.07 9.88
C LYS A 89 -23.36 4.66 9.07
N THR A 90 -22.97 5.89 9.34
CA THR A 90 -21.86 6.55 8.64
C THR A 90 -20.54 5.89 9.01
N SER A 91 -20.32 5.57 10.28
CA SER A 91 -19.12 4.89 10.73
C SER A 91 -19.00 3.49 10.10
N ASP A 92 -20.11 2.77 10.01
CA ASP A 92 -20.13 1.43 9.41
C ASP A 92 -19.85 1.48 7.92
N LYS A 93 -20.34 2.49 7.21
CA LYS A 93 -20.03 2.68 5.79
C LYS A 93 -18.53 2.90 5.56
N PHE A 94 -17.90 3.70 6.42
CA PHE A 94 -16.46 3.93 6.33
C PHE A 94 -15.68 2.65 6.57
N LYS A 95 -16.04 1.90 7.62
CA LYS A 95 -15.38 0.63 7.95
C LYS A 95 -15.51 -0.35 6.79
N LYS A 96 -16.71 -0.44 6.19
CA LYS A 96 -16.94 -1.31 5.05
C LYS A 96 -16.08 -0.92 3.86
N ALA A 97 -16.06 0.37 3.52
CA ALA A 97 -15.26 0.84 2.39
C ALA A 97 -13.76 0.55 2.60
N ARG A 98 -13.26 0.75 3.81
CA ARG A 98 -11.87 0.46 4.15
C ARG A 98 -11.57 -1.03 4.05
N ASN A 99 -12.47 -1.86 4.55
CA ASN A 99 -12.31 -3.32 4.49
C ASN A 99 -12.38 -3.83 3.05
N ASP A 100 -13.27 -3.27 2.23
CA ASP A 100 -13.37 -3.61 0.82
C ASP A 100 -12.06 -3.30 0.08
N LEU A 101 -11.47 -2.14 0.37
CA LEU A 101 -10.18 -1.76 -0.22
C LEU A 101 -9.07 -2.73 0.20
N SER A 102 -9.00 -3.05 1.49
CA SER A 102 -8.00 -3.97 2.01
C SER A 102 -8.12 -5.35 1.36
N LEU A 103 -9.34 -5.87 1.26
CA LEU A 103 -9.59 -7.17 0.63
C LEU A 103 -9.24 -7.14 -0.86
N TYR A 104 -9.62 -6.08 -1.55
CA TYR A 104 -9.29 -5.93 -2.97
C TYR A 104 -7.78 -5.95 -3.20
N ARG A 105 -7.03 -5.19 -2.39
CA ARG A 105 -5.57 -5.14 -2.48
C ARG A 105 -4.93 -6.50 -2.19
N THR A 106 -5.43 -7.19 -1.17
CA THR A 106 -4.93 -8.53 -0.82
C THR A 106 -5.13 -9.50 -1.97
N ASN A 107 -6.31 -9.49 -2.57
CA ASN A 107 -6.62 -10.37 -3.70
C ASN A 107 -5.77 -10.01 -4.93
N LEU A 108 -5.55 -8.72 -5.16
CA LEU A 108 -4.70 -8.27 -6.26
C LEU A 108 -3.26 -8.73 -6.07
N MET A 109 -2.74 -8.63 -4.85
CA MET A 109 -1.39 -9.12 -4.53
C MET A 109 -1.27 -10.62 -4.78
N LYS A 110 -2.28 -11.40 -4.39
CA LYS A 110 -2.28 -12.85 -4.62
C LYS A 110 -2.32 -13.16 -6.10
N GLU A 111 -3.13 -12.44 -6.86
CA GLU A 111 -3.24 -12.63 -8.30
C GLU A 111 -1.93 -12.31 -9.01
N LEU A 112 -1.26 -11.22 -8.63
CA LEU A 112 -0.07 -10.75 -9.29
C LEU A 112 1.22 -11.40 -8.78
N ASN A 113 1.16 -12.08 -7.65
CA ASN A 113 2.36 -12.73 -7.10
C ASN A 113 2.86 -13.80 -8.07
N GLY A 114 4.13 -13.71 -8.44
CA GLY A 114 4.74 -14.61 -9.42
C GLY A 114 4.49 -14.22 -10.86
N LYS A 115 3.80 -13.12 -11.13
CA LYS A 115 3.52 -12.67 -12.49
C LYS A 115 4.64 -11.76 -13.03
N LEU A 116 4.81 -11.81 -14.34
CA LEU A 116 5.79 -10.99 -15.04
C LEU A 116 5.17 -9.64 -15.39
N VAL A 117 5.86 -8.57 -15.04
CA VAL A 117 5.45 -7.19 -15.35
C VAL A 117 6.60 -6.46 -16.02
N THR A 118 6.28 -5.37 -16.72
CA THR A 118 7.27 -4.59 -17.44
C THR A 118 7.39 -3.20 -16.84
N ASP A 119 8.64 -2.79 -16.60
CA ASP A 119 8.97 -1.44 -16.19
C ASP A 119 8.85 -0.52 -17.40
N ASN A 120 8.02 0.53 -17.29
CA ASN A 120 7.81 1.47 -18.39
C ASN A 120 9.04 2.31 -18.74
N GLU A 121 9.87 2.62 -17.75
CA GLU A 121 11.01 3.50 -17.95
C GLU A 121 12.14 2.80 -18.69
N ASN A 122 12.45 1.58 -18.28
CA ASN A 122 13.60 0.84 -18.79
C ASN A 122 13.22 -0.35 -19.66
N LEU A 123 11.94 -0.62 -19.81
CA LEU A 123 11.41 -1.77 -20.55
C LEU A 123 11.96 -3.09 -20.01
N ILE A 124 12.25 -3.14 -18.74
CA ILE A 124 12.78 -4.32 -18.07
C ILE A 124 11.60 -5.13 -17.52
N ALA A 125 11.60 -6.43 -17.81
CA ALA A 125 10.61 -7.34 -17.25
C ALA A 125 11.10 -7.89 -15.92
N ILE A 126 10.23 -7.90 -14.92
CA ILE A 126 10.52 -8.49 -13.62
C ILE A 126 9.35 -9.37 -13.17
N VAL A 127 9.62 -10.30 -12.27
CA VAL A 127 8.59 -11.12 -11.64
C VAL A 127 8.24 -10.48 -10.31
N LEU A 128 6.94 -10.24 -10.10
CA LEU A 128 6.46 -9.68 -8.84
C LEU A 128 6.48 -10.75 -7.76
N ARG A 129 6.99 -10.38 -6.60
CA ARG A 129 6.94 -11.22 -5.40
C ARG A 129 6.66 -10.33 -4.21
N PHE A 130 5.59 -10.66 -3.52
CA PHE A 130 5.17 -9.89 -2.34
C PHE A 130 5.54 -10.65 -1.09
N SER A 131 6.01 -9.89 -0.10
CA SER A 131 6.27 -10.40 1.23
C SER A 131 4.95 -10.54 1.96
N VAL A 132 4.52 -11.75 2.19
CA VAL A 132 3.23 -12.02 2.82
C VAL A 132 3.44 -12.66 4.18
#